data_1ba844bbf3a3a6c76ad9f7e4c7aff45c
#
_entry.id   1ba844bbf3a3a6c76ad9f7e4c7aff45c
#
_cell.length_a   1.000
_cell.length_b   1.000
_cell.length_c   1.000
_cell.angle_alpha   90.00
_cell.angle_beta   90.00
_cell.angle_gamma   90.00
#
_symmetry.space_group_name_H-M   'P 1'
#
loop_
_entity.id
_entity.type
_entity.pdbx_description
1 polymer ?
#
loop_
_entity_poly.entity_id
_entity_poly.type
_entity_poly.pdbx_seq_one_letter_code
_entity_poly.pdbx_strand_id
1 'polypeptide(L)' 'MSKRKNMVEATVKRSKNEKWNVAADGVKLGQVDGLCGATDLLYDAGYKVYAYRRNPSASGKSGFIATCIKFKPKEKV' A
#
# COMPACT_ATOMS: atom_id res chain seq x y z
N MET A 1 12.55 19.91 9.09
CA MET A 1 11.81 19.25 8.68
C MET A 1 11.71 17.94 9.14
N SER A 2 10.85 17.60 9.65
CA SER A 2 10.80 16.43 10.16
C SER A 2 10.16 15.44 9.40
N LYS A 3 10.81 14.61 8.74
CA LYS A 3 10.27 13.61 8.07
C LYS A 3 10.14 12.48 8.96
N ARG A 4 9.06 11.82 9.05
CA ARG A 4 8.85 10.68 9.85
C ARG A 4 9.65 9.57 9.28
N LYS A 5 10.55 9.03 10.01
CA LYS A 5 11.42 8.02 9.50
C LYS A 5 10.77 6.76 9.10
N ASN A 6 9.68 6.41 9.70
CA ASN A 6 9.00 5.16 9.39
C ASN A 6 7.87 5.30 8.42
N MET A 7 7.71 6.46 7.86
CA MET A 7 6.61 6.66 6.91
C MET A 7 7.00 6.16 5.54
N VAL A 8 6.12 5.40 4.94
CA VAL A 8 6.36 4.81 3.64
C VAL A 8 5.11 4.98 2.80
N GLU A 9 5.26 5.21 1.54
CA GLU A 9 4.11 5.30 0.66
C GLU A 9 4.04 4.04 -0.16
N ALA A 10 2.90 3.41 -0.14
CA ALA A 10 2.64 2.24 -0.94
C ALA A 10 1.74 2.62 -2.09
N THR A 11 1.84 1.92 -3.18
CA THR A 11 0.99 2.23 -4.32
C THR A 11 0.05 1.05 -4.57
N VAL A 12 -1.17 1.36 -4.93
CA VAL A 12 -2.18 0.38 -5.24
C VAL A 12 -2.73 0.76 -6.59
N LYS A 13 -2.41 -0.02 -7.62
CA LYS A 13 -2.83 0.31 -8.97
C LYS A 13 -3.70 -0.79 -9.52
N ARG A 14 -4.72 -0.42 -10.24
CA ARG A 14 -5.62 -1.39 -10.80
C ARG A 14 -5.05 -1.98 -12.07
N SER A 15 -5.06 -3.26 -12.20
CA SER A 15 -4.54 -3.91 -13.38
C SER A 15 -5.66 -4.22 -14.34
N LYS A 16 -5.33 -4.77 -15.48
CA LYS A 16 -6.31 -5.08 -16.46
C LYS A 16 -7.22 -6.18 -16.04
N ASN A 17 -6.81 -7.01 -15.12
CA ASN A 17 -7.65 -8.09 -14.67
C ASN A 17 -8.58 -7.71 -13.54
N GLU A 18 -8.74 -6.43 -13.35
CA GLU A 18 -9.58 -5.94 -12.30
C GLU A 18 -9.04 -6.27 -10.93
N LYS A 19 -7.79 -6.59 -10.84
CA LYS A 19 -7.16 -6.80 -9.56
C LYS A 19 -6.29 -5.61 -9.28
N TRP A 20 -5.94 -5.42 -8.03
CA TRP A 20 -5.13 -4.29 -7.65
C TRP A 20 -3.74 -4.76 -7.29
N ASN A 21 -2.75 -4.15 -7.89
CA ASN A 21 -1.36 -4.48 -7.60
C ASN A 21 -0.88 -3.60 -6.46
N VAL A 22 -0.33 -4.22 -5.46
CA VAL A 22 0.11 -3.50 -4.27
C VAL A 22 1.62 -3.55 -4.21
N ALA A 23 2.22 -2.40 -4.06
CA ALA A 23 3.66 -2.32 -3.93
C ALA A 23 4.00 -1.29 -2.86
N ALA A 24 5.05 -1.53 -2.12
CA ALA A 24 5.47 -0.62 -1.08
C ALA A 24 6.97 -0.50 -1.10
N ASP A 25 7.46 0.70 -0.96
CA ASP A 25 8.89 0.94 -0.90
C ASP A 25 9.58 0.33 -2.12
N GLY A 26 8.93 0.38 -3.26
CA GLY A 26 9.52 -0.14 -4.47
C GLY A 26 9.46 -1.65 -4.63
N VAL A 27 8.81 -2.34 -3.71
CA VAL A 27 8.75 -3.78 -3.74
C VAL A 27 7.31 -4.21 -3.99
N LYS A 28 7.10 -5.09 -4.97
CA LYS A 28 5.78 -5.54 -5.25
C LYS A 28 5.35 -6.56 -4.23
N LEU A 29 4.22 -6.36 -3.61
CA LEU A 29 3.74 -7.24 -2.56
C LEU A 29 2.76 -8.28 -3.06
N GLY A 30 1.97 -7.94 -4.07
CA GLY A 30 1.00 -8.90 -4.57
C GLY A 30 -0.19 -8.23 -5.17
N GLN A 31 -1.22 -9.00 -5.38
CA GLN A 31 -2.46 -8.51 -5.97
C GLN A 31 -3.61 -8.79 -5.04
N VAL A 32 -4.55 -7.89 -5.01
CA VAL A 32 -5.72 -8.01 -4.16
C VAL A 32 -6.94 -7.59 -4.95
N ASP A 33 -8.11 -7.86 -4.40
CA ASP A 33 -9.35 -7.53 -5.07
C ASP A 33 -9.85 -6.14 -4.78
N GLY A 34 -9.36 -5.50 -3.79
CA GLY A 34 -9.83 -4.17 -3.43
C GLY A 34 -8.96 -3.56 -2.39
N LEU A 35 -9.35 -2.37 -1.93
CA LEU A 35 -8.53 -1.66 -0.97
C LEU A 35 -8.49 -2.34 0.39
N CYS A 36 -9.53 -3.04 0.75
CA CYS A 36 -9.51 -3.75 2.00
C CYS A 36 -8.45 -4.83 1.96
N GLY A 37 -8.36 -5.54 0.85
CA GLY A 37 -7.34 -6.55 0.71
C GLY A 37 -5.95 -5.93 0.68
N ALA A 38 -5.85 -4.76 0.08
CA ALA A 38 -4.57 -4.06 0.05
C ALA A 38 -4.11 -3.70 1.45
N THR A 39 -5.04 -3.25 2.28
CA THR A 39 -4.71 -2.90 3.65
C THR A 39 -4.20 -4.14 4.40
N ASP A 40 -4.86 -5.26 4.22
CA ASP A 40 -4.44 -6.48 4.87
C ASP A 40 -3.08 -6.94 4.37
N LEU A 41 -2.86 -6.85 3.10
CA LEU A 41 -1.60 -7.27 2.54
C LEU A 41 -0.47 -6.39 3.05
N LEU A 42 -0.71 -5.10 3.12
CA LEU A 42 0.30 -4.19 3.62
C LEU A 42 0.58 -4.45 5.10
N TYR A 43 -0.46 -4.73 5.85
CA TYR A 43 -0.27 -4.99 7.27
C TYR A 43 0.59 -6.25 7.46
N ASP A 44 0.31 -7.27 6.67
CA ASP A 44 1.10 -8.48 6.76
C ASP A 44 2.55 -8.24 6.36
N ALA A 45 2.79 -7.28 5.54
CA ALA A 45 4.15 -6.97 5.11
C ALA A 45 4.87 -6.03 6.08
N GLY A 46 4.19 -5.59 7.11
CA GLY A 46 4.81 -4.71 8.09
C GLY A 46 4.54 -3.25 7.86
N TYR A 47 3.44 -2.92 7.18
CA TYR A 47 3.08 -1.54 6.93
C TYR A 47 1.66 -1.29 7.40
N LYS A 48 1.51 -0.37 8.33
CA LYS A 48 0.19 -0.04 8.82
C LYS A 48 -0.34 1.14 8.04
N VAL A 49 -1.47 0.97 7.37
CA VAL A 49 -2.02 1.99 6.53
C VAL A 49 -2.79 3.00 7.35
N TYR A 50 -2.46 4.27 7.15
CA TYR A 50 -3.18 5.34 7.81
C TYR A 50 -4.27 5.87 6.93
N ALA A 51 -4.01 6.07 5.66
CA ALA A 51 -4.97 6.68 4.78
C ALA A 51 -4.63 6.40 3.34
N TYR A 52 -5.63 6.49 2.48
CA TYR A 52 -5.43 6.36 1.06
C TYR A 52 -5.71 7.68 0.40
N ARG A 53 -5.01 7.99 -0.68
CA ARG A 53 -5.31 9.17 -1.44
C ARG A 53 -5.15 8.82 -2.90
N ARG A 54 -5.74 9.63 -3.77
CA ARG A 54 -5.70 9.36 -5.17
C ARG A 54 -4.30 9.57 -5.69
N ASN A 55 -3.87 8.70 -6.56
CA ASN A 55 -2.55 8.81 -7.14
C ASN A 55 -2.60 9.69 -8.37
N PRO A 56 -2.02 10.86 -8.34
CA PRO A 56 -2.11 11.75 -9.48
C PRO A 56 -1.30 11.29 -10.67
N SER A 57 -0.39 10.36 -10.46
CA SER A 57 0.39 9.87 -11.56
C SER A 57 -0.28 8.73 -12.28
N ALA A 58 -1.38 8.24 -11.78
CA ALA A 58 -2.07 7.15 -12.43
C ALA A 58 -2.76 7.69 -13.65
N SER A 59 -2.39 7.27 -14.82
CA SER A 59 -2.92 7.82 -16.00
C SER A 59 -4.32 7.42 -16.22
N GLY A 60 -5.19 8.24 -15.87
CA GLY A 60 -6.58 8.07 -16.17
C GLY A 60 -7.24 6.89 -15.59
N LYS A 61 -6.56 6.10 -14.84
CA LYS A 61 -7.17 4.99 -14.25
C LYS A 61 -7.20 5.07 -12.79
N SER A 62 -7.72 4.10 -12.15
CA SER A 62 -7.82 4.10 -10.73
C SER A 62 -6.47 3.77 -10.14
N GLY A 63 -6.03 4.53 -9.26
CA GLY A 63 -4.80 4.29 -8.53
C GLY A 63 -4.82 5.05 -7.25
N PHE A 64 -4.23 4.49 -6.22
CA PHE A 64 -4.19 5.12 -4.91
C PHE A 64 -2.81 5.02 -4.31
N ILE A 65 -2.54 5.91 -3.39
CA ILE A 65 -1.31 5.87 -2.63
C ILE A 65 -1.72 5.69 -1.19
N ALA A 66 -1.18 4.68 -0.54
CA ALA A 66 -1.48 4.43 0.84
C ALA A 66 -0.35 4.98 1.68
N THR A 67 -0.69 5.83 2.63
CA THR A 67 0.30 6.34 3.54
C THR A 67 0.42 5.36 4.69
N CYS A 68 1.56 4.77 4.85
CA CYS A 68 1.77 3.71 5.80
C CYS A 68 2.88 4.03 6.77
N ILE A 69 2.87 3.34 7.89
CA ILE A 69 3.95 3.42 8.84
C ILE A 69 4.54 2.04 8.96
N LYS A 70 5.85 1.94 8.83
CA LYS A 70 6.52 0.69 8.97
C LYS A 70 6.49 0.25 10.42
N PHE A 71 6.22 -1.00 10.67
CA PHE A 71 6.22 -1.51 12.02
C PHE A 71 6.59 -3.00 11.98
N LYS A 72 6.91 -3.54 13.11
CA LYS A 72 7.23 -4.91 13.18
C LYS A 72 6.06 -5.63 13.70
N PRO A 73 5.43 -6.51 12.96
CA PRO A 73 4.26 -7.24 13.43
C PRO A 73 4.68 -8.14 14.56
N LYS A 74 3.83 -8.25 15.56
CA LYS A 74 4.12 -9.06 16.62
C LYS A 74 4.18 -10.46 16.20
N GLU A 75 5.19 -11.16 16.55
CA GLU A 75 5.27 -12.48 16.15
C GLU A 75 4.29 -13.30 16.84
N LYS A 76 3.69 -14.19 16.19
CA LYS A 76 2.76 -15.00 16.75
C LYS A 76 3.43 -16.06 17.36
N VAL A 77 3.35 -16.30 18.50
CA VAL A 77 4.09 -17.31 19.11
C VAL A 77 3.31 -18.48 19.42
#